data_2959b02bdb8fabf14403a1c3c648dcc5
#
_entry.id   2959b02bdb8fabf14403a1c3c648dcc5
#
_cell.length_a   1.000
_cell.length_b   1.000
_cell.length_c   1.000
_cell.angle_alpha   90.00
_cell.angle_beta   90.00
_cell.angle_gamma   90.00
#
_symmetry.space_group_name_H-M   'P 1'
#
loop_
_entity.id
_entity.type
_entity.pdbx_description
1 polymer ?
#
loop_
_entity_poly.entity_id
_entity_poly.type
_entity_poly.pdbx_seq_one_letter_code
_entity_poly.pdbx_strand_id
1 'polypeptide(L)'
;MSEWTIGAVLDAIADAAPDRLMSVCGPRRSTFGESAERTRRLANYLAGQGLGAHRERDDLANWECGQDRVALIMHNDLYPDMVIGSLKARTVPVNVNYNYAPREVAELLEYLKPRAVIYHRSFGPKFADVLPPAAADLMISVDDDDSVPQLSGAISLEDALAQGDTNRDIVPSPDDVMMVCTGGTTGRPKGVMWRQSDTYVVSMNGADHASVDEIHAKLGFEPQPWFAVSPLMHAAGMWTAFAGLLNGLPIVLYDKTRFDPCTVLETAEREKVGMMTMVGDAYAGPLVEELRNGSYDLSSMYAIGTGGAATNPKHQQALLELLPQITLINGYDSSETGNVGFGRSQHGDQKDTFVLREGALVLSEDYGRFLQPGEQEIGFVARAGRIPLGYFDDEAATRKTFPVVEGQRVVISGDRGSLAADGSLQLFGRDSLVVNTGGEKVFVEEVEEVLRAHTGVADALVVGRPSERWGEELVAVVALQPDVDITPEQLHSQCTSHLARFKAPKEFIFVDQVRRLGNGKPDYRWAKATAAQQASLT
;
A
#
# COMPACT_ATOMS: atom_id res chain seq x y z
N MET A 1 2.71 23.35 -17.92
CA MET A 1 3.26 22.75 -16.68
C MET A 1 4.09 21.57 -17.11
N SER A 2 5.30 21.42 -16.61
CA SER A 2 6.19 20.32 -16.98
C SER A 2 5.96 19.11 -16.06
N GLU A 3 5.90 17.93 -16.64
CA GLU A 3 5.88 16.69 -15.86
C GLU A 3 7.27 16.43 -15.27
N TRP A 4 7.32 16.02 -13.99
CA TRP A 4 8.56 15.80 -13.27
C TRP A 4 8.82 14.30 -13.06
N THR A 5 10.08 13.91 -13.18
CA THR A 5 10.54 12.58 -12.77
C THR A 5 10.82 12.59 -11.26
N ILE A 6 10.62 11.44 -10.61
CA ILE A 6 10.89 11.28 -9.17
C ILE A 6 12.35 11.60 -8.86
N GLY A 7 13.28 11.16 -9.72
CA GLY A 7 14.70 11.46 -9.57
C GLY A 7 15.04 12.95 -9.66
N ALA A 8 14.40 13.68 -10.58
CA ALA A 8 14.62 15.12 -10.74
C ALA A 8 14.11 15.92 -9.53
N VAL A 9 13.00 15.48 -8.92
CA VAL A 9 12.50 16.11 -7.67
C VAL A 9 13.46 15.90 -6.52
N LEU A 10 14.02 14.68 -6.35
CA LEU A 10 15.05 14.42 -5.35
C LEU A 10 16.28 15.31 -5.56
N ASP A 11 16.76 15.41 -6.81
CA ASP A 11 17.95 16.22 -7.13
C ASP A 11 17.69 17.70 -6.85
N ALA A 12 16.51 18.23 -7.22
CA ALA A 12 16.14 19.61 -6.93
C ALA A 12 16.13 19.89 -5.39
N ILE A 13 15.63 18.96 -4.58
CA ILE A 13 15.67 19.10 -3.12
C ILE A 13 17.11 19.06 -2.59
N ALA A 14 17.92 18.13 -3.10
CA ALA A 14 19.31 17.96 -2.70
C ALA A 14 20.17 19.18 -3.08
N ASP A 15 19.93 19.78 -4.23
CA ASP A 15 20.62 21.01 -4.68
C ASP A 15 20.33 22.20 -3.75
N ALA A 16 19.10 22.32 -3.28
CA ALA A 16 18.69 23.41 -2.39
C ALA A 16 19.03 23.17 -0.91
N ALA A 17 19.04 21.91 -0.47
CA ALA A 17 19.21 21.54 0.93
C ALA A 17 19.98 20.20 1.08
N PRO A 18 21.26 20.12 0.66
CA PRO A 18 22.02 18.87 0.64
C PRO A 18 22.20 18.23 2.01
N ASP A 19 22.37 19.05 3.03
CA ASP A 19 22.60 18.60 4.42
C ASP A 19 21.31 18.29 5.19
N ARG A 20 20.12 18.55 4.58
CA ARG A 20 18.84 18.23 5.19
C ARG A 20 18.71 16.73 5.33
N LEU A 21 18.31 16.28 6.54
CA LEU A 21 18.04 14.87 6.80
C LEU A 21 16.92 14.36 5.87
N MET A 22 17.18 13.28 5.15
CA MET A 22 16.20 12.63 4.27
C MET A 22 15.58 11.41 4.93
N SER A 23 16.40 10.51 5.51
CA SER A 23 15.89 9.28 6.10
C SER A 23 16.63 8.85 7.35
N VAL A 24 15.90 8.14 8.22
CA VAL A 24 16.42 7.47 9.41
C VAL A 24 15.90 6.04 9.42
N CYS A 25 16.79 5.05 9.50
CA CYS A 25 16.44 3.64 9.68
C CYS A 25 17.37 3.03 10.73
N GLY A 26 16.86 2.77 11.92
CA GLY A 26 17.70 2.35 13.05
C GLY A 26 18.85 3.35 13.31
N PRO A 27 20.11 2.91 13.24
CA PRO A 27 21.28 3.78 13.42
C PRO A 27 21.65 4.59 12.17
N ARG A 28 21.19 4.17 10.98
CA ARG A 28 21.53 4.82 9.70
C ARG A 28 20.75 6.12 9.53
N ARG A 29 21.47 7.15 9.16
CA ARG A 29 20.93 8.45 8.79
C ARG A 29 21.49 8.83 7.42
N SER A 30 20.64 9.32 6.51
CA SER A 30 21.05 9.81 5.21
C SER A 30 20.51 11.20 4.95
N THR A 31 21.33 12.08 4.38
CA THR A 31 20.89 13.39 3.91
C THR A 31 20.37 13.33 2.47
N PHE A 32 19.71 14.38 2.01
CA PHE A 32 19.28 14.49 0.61
C PHE A 32 20.48 14.48 -0.35
N GLY A 33 21.58 15.14 -0.01
CA GLY A 33 22.79 15.16 -0.81
C GLY A 33 23.43 13.77 -0.94
N GLU A 34 23.55 13.01 0.17
CA GLU A 34 24.06 11.63 0.15
C GLU A 34 23.17 10.71 -0.68
N SER A 35 21.84 10.86 -0.60
CA SER A 35 20.90 10.07 -1.37
C SER A 35 20.94 10.42 -2.86
N ALA A 36 21.01 11.71 -3.21
CA ALA A 36 21.15 12.15 -4.60
C ALA A 36 22.40 11.56 -5.25
N GLU A 37 23.54 11.57 -4.54
CA GLU A 37 24.80 10.99 -5.01
C GLU A 37 24.71 9.47 -5.11
N ARG A 38 24.17 8.78 -4.10
CA ARG A 38 23.99 7.31 -4.12
C ARG A 38 23.10 6.87 -5.28
N THR A 39 21.97 7.56 -5.48
CA THR A 39 21.03 7.24 -6.57
C THR A 39 21.63 7.52 -7.96
N ARG A 40 22.42 8.58 -8.11
CA ARG A 40 23.17 8.88 -9.33
C ARG A 40 24.18 7.78 -9.65
N ARG A 41 24.98 7.36 -8.66
CA ARG A 41 25.98 6.29 -8.83
C ARG A 41 25.32 4.96 -9.17
N LEU A 42 24.22 4.59 -8.50
CA LEU A 42 23.47 3.38 -8.83
C LEU A 42 22.95 3.43 -10.27
N ALA A 43 22.37 4.56 -10.70
CA ALA A 43 21.90 4.72 -12.07
C ALA A 43 23.02 4.55 -13.10
N ASN A 44 24.18 5.18 -12.88
CA ASN A 44 25.35 5.06 -13.74
C ASN A 44 25.86 3.61 -13.81
N TYR A 45 25.88 2.91 -12.68
CA TYR A 45 26.28 1.51 -12.63
C TYR A 45 25.32 0.63 -13.43
N LEU A 46 24.00 0.72 -13.19
CA LEU A 46 23.00 -0.07 -13.91
C LEU A 46 23.07 0.19 -15.43
N ALA A 47 23.13 1.45 -15.84
CA ALA A 47 23.33 1.80 -17.26
C ALA A 47 24.66 1.29 -17.83
N GLY A 48 25.73 1.25 -17.00
CA GLY A 48 27.02 0.67 -17.34
C GLY A 48 26.96 -0.83 -17.63
N GLN A 49 26.03 -1.53 -16.99
CA GLN A 49 25.73 -2.94 -17.23
C GLN A 49 24.75 -3.16 -18.41
N GLY A 50 24.39 -2.09 -19.14
CA GLY A 50 23.49 -2.14 -20.28
C GLY A 50 22.00 -2.23 -19.92
N LEU A 51 21.62 -1.88 -18.67
CA LEU A 51 20.23 -1.79 -18.26
C LEU A 51 19.67 -0.41 -18.59
N GLY A 52 18.38 -0.34 -18.92
CA GLY A 52 17.71 0.92 -19.22
C GLY A 52 16.40 0.75 -19.99
N ALA A 53 16.04 1.78 -20.78
CA ALA A 53 14.93 1.74 -21.71
C ALA A 53 15.42 1.33 -23.11
N HIS A 54 14.76 0.33 -23.70
CA HIS A 54 15.09 -0.20 -25.04
C HIS A 54 13.99 0.14 -26.06
N ARG A 55 12.78 0.46 -25.59
CA ARG A 55 11.66 0.96 -26.39
C ARG A 55 10.97 2.08 -25.63
N GLU A 56 10.64 3.16 -26.33
CA GLU A 56 9.94 4.30 -25.73
C GLU A 56 8.43 4.03 -25.59
N ARG A 57 7.76 4.81 -24.72
CA ARG A 57 6.36 4.57 -24.37
C ARG A 57 5.42 4.64 -25.58
N ASP A 58 5.66 5.53 -26.51
CA ASP A 58 4.81 5.76 -27.69
C ASP A 58 4.71 4.52 -28.61
N ASP A 59 5.71 3.64 -28.55
CA ASP A 59 5.78 2.42 -29.37
C ASP A 59 5.19 1.18 -28.68
N LEU A 60 4.50 1.35 -27.53
CA LEU A 60 4.08 0.27 -26.66
C LEU A 60 2.57 0.28 -26.39
N ALA A 61 1.96 -0.90 -26.35
CA ALA A 61 0.61 -1.06 -25.80
C ALA A 61 0.62 -0.86 -24.27
N ASN A 62 -0.54 -0.62 -23.69
CA ASN A 62 -0.67 -0.30 -22.26
C ASN A 62 -0.28 -1.45 -21.31
N TRP A 63 -0.13 -2.66 -21.81
CA TRP A 63 0.35 -3.83 -21.06
C TRP A 63 1.81 -4.21 -21.36
N GLU A 64 2.47 -3.47 -22.25
CA GLU A 64 3.87 -3.69 -22.58
C GLU A 64 4.79 -2.75 -21.79
N CYS A 65 6.01 -3.24 -21.51
CA CYS A 65 7.08 -2.47 -20.90
C CYS A 65 8.35 -2.57 -21.74
N GLY A 66 8.91 -1.43 -22.13
CA GLY A 66 10.13 -1.34 -22.94
C GLY A 66 11.42 -1.20 -22.12
N GLN A 67 11.32 -1.28 -20.79
CA GLN A 67 12.41 -1.05 -19.86
C GLN A 67 12.81 -2.33 -19.14
N ASP A 68 14.07 -2.44 -18.73
CA ASP A 68 14.55 -3.52 -17.88
C ASP A 68 13.96 -3.39 -16.46
N ARG A 69 13.61 -4.53 -15.84
CA ARG A 69 13.09 -4.58 -14.47
C ARG A 69 14.22 -4.86 -13.50
N VAL A 70 14.15 -4.17 -12.34
CA VAL A 70 15.03 -4.36 -11.18
C VAL A 70 14.16 -4.83 -10.02
N ALA A 71 14.29 -6.09 -9.63
CA ALA A 71 13.56 -6.65 -8.51
C ALA A 71 14.22 -6.26 -7.17
N LEU A 72 13.41 -5.77 -6.22
CA LEU A 72 13.86 -5.32 -4.91
C LEU A 72 13.37 -6.28 -3.82
N ILE A 73 14.29 -7.04 -3.20
CA ILE A 73 14.02 -7.95 -2.08
C ILE A 73 14.69 -7.35 -0.84
N MET A 74 14.05 -6.33 -0.27
CA MET A 74 14.71 -5.46 0.69
C MET A 74 13.83 -5.16 1.90
N HIS A 75 14.47 -4.94 3.05
CA HIS A 75 13.91 -4.17 4.17
C HIS A 75 13.75 -2.70 3.76
N ASN A 76 13.27 -1.88 4.70
CA ASN A 76 13.03 -0.46 4.44
C ASN A 76 14.32 0.35 4.24
N ASP A 77 15.43 -0.09 4.84
CA ASP A 77 16.71 0.61 4.74
C ASP A 77 17.21 0.71 3.29
N LEU A 78 17.61 1.90 2.89
CA LEU A 78 18.04 2.25 1.51
C LEU A 78 17.01 1.93 0.41
N TYR A 79 15.83 1.40 0.75
CA TYR A 79 14.79 1.07 -0.23
C TYR A 79 14.42 2.27 -1.12
N PRO A 80 14.21 3.51 -0.58
CA PRO A 80 13.94 4.67 -1.42
C PRO A 80 15.06 4.97 -2.42
N ASP A 81 16.32 4.84 -1.99
CA ASP A 81 17.47 5.08 -2.86
C ASP A 81 17.54 4.07 -4.02
N MET A 82 17.23 2.79 -3.75
CA MET A 82 17.23 1.75 -4.78
C MET A 82 16.10 1.96 -5.80
N VAL A 83 14.93 2.40 -5.34
CA VAL A 83 13.81 2.78 -6.23
C VAL A 83 14.21 3.98 -7.11
N ILE A 84 14.70 5.06 -6.51
CA ILE A 84 15.02 6.28 -7.25
C ILE A 84 16.23 6.06 -8.19
N GLY A 85 17.25 5.36 -7.73
CA GLY A 85 18.41 5.02 -8.57
C GLY A 85 18.03 4.17 -9.78
N SER A 86 17.11 3.22 -9.61
CA SER A 86 16.55 2.44 -10.72
C SER A 86 15.78 3.33 -11.71
N LEU A 87 14.92 4.23 -11.22
CA LEU A 87 14.19 5.17 -12.08
C LEU A 87 15.14 6.13 -12.82
N LYS A 88 16.21 6.62 -12.16
CA LYS A 88 17.25 7.43 -12.80
C LYS A 88 18.00 6.68 -13.89
N ALA A 89 18.15 5.35 -13.77
CA ALA A 89 18.72 4.48 -14.80
C ALA A 89 17.75 4.17 -15.94
N ARG A 90 16.53 4.70 -15.92
CA ARG A 90 15.43 4.34 -16.82
C ARG A 90 15.07 2.86 -16.75
N THR A 91 15.24 2.24 -15.59
CA THR A 91 14.79 0.87 -15.30
C THR A 91 13.55 0.89 -14.42
N VAL A 92 12.84 -0.22 -14.36
CA VAL A 92 11.59 -0.35 -13.58
C VAL A 92 11.89 -0.99 -12.23
N PRO A 93 11.85 -0.26 -11.11
CA PRO A 93 11.90 -0.87 -9.79
C PRO A 93 10.62 -1.67 -9.54
N VAL A 94 10.78 -2.90 -9.08
CA VAL A 94 9.66 -3.80 -8.79
C VAL A 94 9.80 -4.35 -7.38
N ASN A 95 8.80 -4.13 -6.56
CA ASN A 95 8.75 -4.66 -5.19
C ASN A 95 8.55 -6.19 -5.18
N VAL A 96 9.32 -6.88 -4.38
CA VAL A 96 9.16 -8.31 -4.08
C VAL A 96 8.91 -8.48 -2.59
N ASN A 97 7.83 -9.15 -2.25
CA ASN A 97 7.51 -9.40 -0.85
C ASN A 97 8.45 -10.46 -0.28
N TYR A 98 9.36 -10.07 0.61
CA TYR A 98 10.33 -10.97 1.24
C TYR A 98 9.68 -11.99 2.20
N ASN A 99 8.39 -11.84 2.53
CA ASN A 99 7.65 -12.83 3.32
C ASN A 99 7.14 -14.02 2.48
N TYR A 100 7.15 -13.90 1.15
CA TYR A 100 6.78 -15.00 0.27
C TYR A 100 7.69 -16.22 0.47
N ALA A 101 7.14 -17.41 0.22
CA ALA A 101 7.94 -18.63 0.15
C ALA A 101 8.88 -18.56 -1.08
N PRO A 102 10.04 -19.26 -1.07
CA PRO A 102 10.96 -19.27 -2.20
C PRO A 102 10.31 -19.59 -3.54
N ARG A 103 9.37 -20.54 -3.57
CA ARG A 103 8.62 -20.90 -4.78
C ARG A 103 7.78 -19.72 -5.31
N GLU A 104 7.10 -18.98 -4.44
CA GLU A 104 6.30 -17.82 -4.83
C GLU A 104 7.18 -16.71 -5.41
N VAL A 105 8.37 -16.51 -4.83
CA VAL A 105 9.37 -15.57 -5.37
C VAL A 105 9.85 -16.04 -6.73
N ALA A 106 10.16 -17.34 -6.90
CA ALA A 106 10.57 -17.88 -8.21
C ALA A 106 9.51 -17.65 -9.30
N GLU A 107 8.24 -17.96 -9.00
CA GLU A 107 7.11 -17.72 -9.91
C GLU A 107 6.95 -16.23 -10.26
N LEU A 108 7.16 -15.34 -9.28
CA LEU A 108 7.11 -13.90 -9.49
C LEU A 108 8.27 -13.40 -10.36
N LEU A 109 9.50 -13.88 -10.12
CA LEU A 109 10.68 -13.52 -10.93
C LEU A 109 10.58 -14.07 -12.36
N GLU A 110 10.01 -15.26 -12.55
CA GLU A 110 9.73 -15.82 -13.88
C GLU A 110 8.73 -14.93 -14.66
N TYR A 111 7.69 -14.42 -13.99
CA TYR A 111 6.74 -13.48 -14.58
C TYR A 111 7.39 -12.13 -14.91
N LEU A 112 8.13 -11.55 -13.98
CA LEU A 112 8.73 -10.23 -14.11
C LEU A 112 9.92 -10.20 -15.07
N LYS A 113 10.69 -11.29 -15.18
CA LYS A 113 11.92 -11.40 -15.96
C LYS A 113 12.89 -10.24 -15.65
N PRO A 114 13.29 -10.02 -14.39
CA PRO A 114 14.15 -8.91 -14.04
C PRO A 114 15.56 -9.12 -14.62
N ARG A 115 16.20 -8.03 -15.05
CA ARG A 115 17.62 -8.02 -15.48
C ARG A 115 18.56 -7.81 -14.29
N ALA A 116 18.06 -7.26 -13.21
CA ALA A 116 18.80 -7.13 -11.96
C ALA A 116 17.94 -7.48 -10.75
N VAL A 117 18.56 -7.99 -9.69
CA VAL A 117 17.99 -8.16 -8.36
C VAL A 117 18.86 -7.41 -7.37
N ILE A 118 18.25 -6.53 -6.58
CA ILE A 118 18.86 -5.89 -5.42
C ILE A 118 18.26 -6.53 -4.17
N TYR A 119 19.08 -7.05 -3.27
CA TYR A 119 18.59 -7.76 -2.11
C TYR A 119 19.41 -7.46 -0.85
N HIS A 120 18.76 -7.42 0.31
CA HIS A 120 19.49 -7.41 1.58
C HIS A 120 20.11 -8.77 1.84
N ARG A 121 21.35 -8.77 2.33
CA ARG A 121 22.19 -9.96 2.52
C ARG A 121 21.52 -11.00 3.43
N SER A 122 20.80 -10.55 4.45
CA SER A 122 20.04 -11.41 5.36
C SER A 122 19.01 -12.30 4.68
N PHE A 123 18.48 -11.91 3.50
CA PHE A 123 17.58 -12.73 2.70
C PHE A 123 18.28 -13.77 1.82
N GLY A 124 19.61 -13.69 1.68
CA GLY A 124 20.40 -14.60 0.85
C GLY A 124 20.12 -16.08 1.16
N PRO A 125 20.21 -16.56 2.41
CA PRO A 125 19.95 -17.95 2.76
C PRO A 125 18.54 -18.44 2.41
N LYS A 126 17.53 -17.57 2.52
CA LYS A 126 16.15 -17.91 2.20
C LYS A 126 15.92 -18.11 0.70
N PHE A 127 16.60 -17.33 -0.12
CA PHE A 127 16.34 -17.26 -1.56
C PHE A 127 17.51 -17.78 -2.41
N ALA A 128 18.52 -18.41 -1.79
CA ALA A 128 19.72 -18.91 -2.46
C ALA A 128 19.42 -19.80 -3.68
N ASP A 129 18.39 -20.65 -3.60
CA ASP A 129 18.05 -21.59 -4.67
C ASP A 129 17.22 -20.96 -5.80
N VAL A 130 16.68 -19.75 -5.61
CA VAL A 130 15.77 -19.10 -6.57
C VAL A 130 16.35 -17.83 -7.19
N LEU A 131 17.39 -17.23 -6.59
CA LEU A 131 18.04 -16.03 -7.10
C LEU A 131 19.17 -16.29 -8.12
N PRO A 132 20.03 -17.35 -8.02
CA PRO A 132 21.10 -17.59 -8.97
C PRO A 132 20.65 -18.33 -10.23
N PRO A 133 21.46 -18.31 -11.27
CA PRO A 133 21.71 -17.29 -12.27
C PRO A 133 20.61 -17.18 -13.32
N ALA A 134 19.49 -17.92 -13.17
CA ALA A 134 18.38 -17.91 -14.12
C ALA A 134 17.39 -16.75 -13.86
N ALA A 135 17.47 -16.08 -12.70
CA ALA A 135 16.51 -15.05 -12.32
C ALA A 135 16.92 -13.64 -12.75
N ALA A 136 18.22 -13.37 -12.91
CA ALA A 136 18.73 -12.06 -13.33
C ALA A 136 20.18 -12.15 -13.83
N ASP A 137 20.56 -11.22 -14.71
CA ASP A 137 21.94 -11.10 -15.19
C ASP A 137 22.86 -10.47 -14.13
N LEU A 138 22.28 -9.68 -13.22
CA LEU A 138 22.98 -8.89 -12.21
C LEU A 138 22.34 -9.06 -10.84
N MET A 139 23.14 -9.37 -9.83
CA MET A 139 22.73 -9.39 -8.43
C MET A 139 23.55 -8.37 -7.63
N ILE A 140 22.88 -7.50 -6.88
CA ILE A 140 23.51 -6.51 -5.99
C ILE A 140 23.06 -6.82 -4.56
N SER A 141 24.01 -7.05 -3.66
CA SER A 141 23.74 -7.26 -2.23
C SER A 141 23.88 -5.96 -1.46
N VAL A 142 22.90 -5.69 -0.59
CA VAL A 142 22.92 -4.60 0.38
C VAL A 142 23.28 -5.19 1.75
N ASP A 143 24.26 -4.59 2.41
CA ASP A 143 24.74 -5.07 3.69
C ASP A 143 23.80 -4.66 4.82
N ASP A 144 23.27 -5.65 5.52
CA ASP A 144 22.40 -5.53 6.70
C ASP A 144 22.76 -6.51 7.82
N ASP A 145 23.52 -7.56 7.50
CA ASP A 145 24.00 -8.58 8.45
C ASP A 145 25.35 -9.14 8.00
N ASP A 146 26.44 -8.72 8.67
CA ASP A 146 27.81 -9.15 8.38
C ASP A 146 28.04 -10.64 8.62
N SER A 147 27.17 -11.32 9.40
CA SER A 147 27.26 -12.75 9.65
C SER A 147 26.79 -13.61 8.48
N VAL A 148 26.03 -13.02 7.55
CA VAL A 148 25.50 -13.71 6.37
C VAL A 148 26.38 -13.46 5.16
N PRO A 149 26.92 -14.51 4.51
CA PRO A 149 27.74 -14.33 3.32
C PRO A 149 26.89 -13.84 2.14
N GLN A 150 27.52 -13.05 1.28
CA GLN A 150 26.96 -12.65 -0.01
C GLN A 150 26.72 -13.88 -0.90
N LEU A 151 25.65 -13.90 -1.67
CA LEU A 151 25.40 -14.94 -2.65
C LEU A 151 26.50 -14.94 -3.74
N SER A 152 26.85 -16.14 -4.20
CA SER A 152 27.87 -16.30 -5.27
C SER A 152 27.44 -15.55 -6.53
N GLY A 153 28.35 -14.76 -7.08
CA GLY A 153 28.10 -13.96 -8.29
C GLY A 153 27.42 -12.61 -8.04
N ALA A 154 27.04 -12.29 -6.82
CA ALA A 154 26.57 -10.95 -6.50
C ALA A 154 27.74 -9.98 -6.28
N ILE A 155 27.49 -8.70 -6.53
CA ILE A 155 28.38 -7.58 -6.18
C ILE A 155 27.82 -6.86 -4.96
N SER A 156 28.67 -6.31 -4.09
CA SER A 156 28.19 -5.44 -2.99
C SER A 156 27.63 -4.12 -3.54
N LEU A 157 26.69 -3.51 -2.83
CA LEU A 157 26.19 -2.19 -3.21
C LEU A 157 27.31 -1.16 -3.24
N GLU A 158 28.22 -1.19 -2.26
CA GLU A 158 29.38 -0.30 -2.17
C GLU A 158 30.28 -0.40 -3.41
N ASP A 159 30.61 -1.63 -3.86
CA ASP A 159 31.41 -1.83 -5.06
C ASP A 159 30.67 -1.42 -6.34
N ALA A 160 29.35 -1.65 -6.39
CA ALA A 160 28.51 -1.20 -7.49
C ALA A 160 28.48 0.33 -7.58
N LEU A 161 28.31 1.01 -6.45
CA LEU A 161 28.35 2.47 -6.37
C LEU A 161 29.73 3.05 -6.71
N ALA A 162 30.81 2.40 -6.29
CA ALA A 162 32.17 2.80 -6.67
C ALA A 162 32.40 2.71 -8.18
N GLN A 163 31.89 1.67 -8.84
CA GLN A 163 31.95 1.54 -10.30
C GLN A 163 31.01 2.52 -11.03
N GLY A 164 29.97 3.00 -10.35
CA GLY A 164 29.01 4.00 -10.86
C GLY A 164 29.48 5.45 -10.72
N ASP A 165 30.74 5.71 -10.37
CA ASP A 165 31.26 7.07 -10.20
C ASP A 165 31.40 7.82 -11.54
N THR A 166 31.58 7.12 -12.64
CA THR A 166 31.65 7.71 -13.98
C THR A 166 30.27 8.22 -14.41
N ASN A 167 30.17 9.51 -14.66
CA ASN A 167 28.94 10.12 -15.17
C ASN A 167 28.59 9.56 -16.55
N ARG A 168 27.31 9.25 -16.71
CA ARG A 168 26.69 8.82 -17.96
C ARG A 168 25.60 9.80 -18.34
N ASP A 169 25.43 10.01 -19.62
CA ASP A 169 24.35 10.88 -20.14
C ASP A 169 23.03 10.07 -20.16
N ILE A 170 22.38 10.00 -19.01
CA ILE A 170 21.09 9.33 -18.84
C ILE A 170 20.03 10.41 -18.66
N VAL A 171 19.02 10.42 -19.54
CA VAL A 171 17.90 11.35 -19.49
C VAL A 171 16.62 10.59 -19.14
N PRO A 172 16.21 10.55 -17.87
CA PRO A 172 14.97 9.92 -17.47
C PRO A 172 13.74 10.58 -18.08
N SER A 173 12.73 9.78 -18.42
CA SER A 173 11.47 10.26 -18.98
C SER A 173 10.37 10.28 -17.91
N PRO A 174 9.45 11.27 -17.91
CA PRO A 174 8.21 11.23 -17.12
C PRO A 174 7.38 9.96 -17.38
N ASP A 175 7.54 9.36 -18.57
CA ASP A 175 6.86 8.14 -19.01
C ASP A 175 7.53 6.86 -18.53
N ASP A 176 8.73 6.93 -17.95
CA ASP A 176 9.41 5.75 -17.39
C ASP A 176 8.53 5.08 -16.34
N VAL A 177 8.51 3.76 -16.35
CA VAL A 177 7.56 2.96 -15.58
C VAL A 177 8.03 2.75 -14.15
N MET A 178 7.13 2.95 -13.21
CA MET A 178 7.18 2.43 -11.85
C MET A 178 6.16 1.29 -11.73
N MET A 179 6.57 0.12 -11.25
CA MET A 179 5.69 -1.05 -11.18
C MET A 179 5.46 -1.45 -9.73
N VAL A 180 4.17 -1.67 -9.40
CA VAL A 180 3.76 -2.18 -8.09
C VAL A 180 3.16 -3.57 -8.26
N CYS A 181 3.83 -4.59 -7.72
CA CYS A 181 3.28 -5.94 -7.70
C CYS A 181 2.38 -6.15 -6.50
N THR A 182 1.15 -6.55 -6.77
CA THR A 182 0.14 -6.80 -5.73
C THR A 182 -0.32 -8.25 -5.77
N GLY A 183 -0.50 -8.85 -4.59
CA GLY A 183 -1.17 -10.13 -4.47
C GLY A 183 -2.64 -9.96 -4.82
N GLY A 184 -3.02 -10.31 -6.05
CA GLY A 184 -4.41 -10.29 -6.49
C GLY A 184 -5.26 -11.33 -5.75
N THR A 185 -6.57 -11.09 -5.64
CA THR A 185 -7.56 -12.06 -5.13
C THR A 185 -7.59 -13.35 -5.96
N THR A 186 -7.01 -13.35 -7.16
CA THR A 186 -6.97 -14.47 -8.12
C THR A 186 -5.74 -15.37 -8.01
N GLY A 187 -4.79 -15.10 -7.09
CA GLY A 187 -3.68 -16.01 -6.74
C GLY A 187 -2.30 -15.62 -7.23
N ARG A 188 -2.14 -15.07 -8.42
CA ARG A 188 -0.82 -14.59 -8.89
C ARG A 188 -0.72 -13.08 -8.73
N PRO A 189 0.41 -12.55 -8.20
CA PRO A 189 0.65 -11.12 -8.18
C PRO A 189 0.63 -10.54 -9.59
N LYS A 190 0.03 -9.36 -9.76
CA LYS A 190 0.03 -8.61 -11.02
C LYS A 190 0.90 -7.37 -10.88
N GLY A 191 1.69 -7.07 -11.88
CA GLY A 191 2.48 -5.84 -11.97
C GLY A 191 1.64 -4.69 -12.49
N VAL A 192 1.23 -3.78 -11.61
CA VAL A 192 0.52 -2.55 -11.99
C VAL A 192 1.54 -1.53 -12.46
N MET A 193 1.47 -1.14 -13.74
CA MET A 193 2.41 -0.21 -14.35
C MET A 193 1.90 1.23 -14.30
N TRP A 194 2.65 2.11 -13.65
CA TRP A 194 2.42 3.55 -13.61
C TRP A 194 3.49 4.28 -14.41
N ARG A 195 3.14 5.38 -15.08
CA ARG A 195 4.13 6.41 -15.43
C ARG A 195 4.66 7.03 -14.13
N GLN A 196 5.96 7.22 -14.00
CA GLN A 196 6.52 7.77 -12.75
C GLN A 196 5.98 9.16 -12.41
N SER A 197 5.70 10.01 -13.43
CA SER A 197 5.09 11.32 -13.22
C SER A 197 3.67 11.23 -12.67
N ASP A 198 2.87 10.27 -13.14
CA ASP A 198 1.49 10.10 -12.68
C ASP A 198 1.44 9.60 -11.23
N THR A 199 2.27 8.60 -10.88
CA THR A 199 2.31 8.11 -9.50
C THR A 199 2.88 9.16 -8.54
N TYR A 200 3.84 10.00 -8.98
CA TYR A 200 4.33 11.13 -8.21
C TYR A 200 3.19 12.08 -7.80
N VAL A 201 2.34 12.47 -8.76
CA VAL A 201 1.23 13.40 -8.49
C VAL A 201 0.11 12.73 -7.70
N VAL A 202 -0.29 11.52 -8.11
CA VAL A 202 -1.48 10.84 -7.57
C VAL A 202 -1.23 10.25 -6.19
N SER A 203 -0.07 9.62 -5.98
CA SER A 203 0.16 8.78 -4.79
C SER A 203 1.24 9.31 -3.85
N MET A 204 2.11 10.20 -4.33
CA MET A 204 3.25 10.71 -3.56
C MET A 204 3.14 12.20 -3.22
N ASN A 205 1.92 12.74 -3.26
CA ASN A 205 1.64 14.14 -2.94
C ASN A 205 2.47 15.15 -3.77
N GLY A 206 2.80 14.78 -4.99
CA GLY A 206 3.49 15.62 -5.97
C GLY A 206 2.57 16.58 -6.71
N ALA A 207 3.15 17.34 -7.64
CA ALA A 207 2.43 18.25 -8.52
C ALA A 207 3.19 18.42 -9.85
N ASP A 208 2.53 19.01 -10.86
CA ASP A 208 3.17 19.52 -12.06
C ASP A 208 3.77 20.90 -11.75
N HIS A 209 5.01 20.91 -11.31
CA HIS A 209 5.70 22.16 -10.97
C HIS A 209 6.03 22.96 -12.25
N ALA A 210 5.75 24.26 -12.24
CA ALA A 210 6.11 25.13 -13.34
C ALA A 210 7.63 25.36 -13.44
N SER A 211 8.32 25.31 -12.30
CA SER A 211 9.78 25.43 -12.20
C SER A 211 10.33 24.73 -10.95
N VAL A 212 11.65 24.60 -10.89
CA VAL A 212 12.37 24.10 -9.71
C VAL A 212 12.12 24.98 -8.47
N ASP A 213 11.87 26.27 -8.64
CA ASP A 213 11.61 27.21 -7.53
C ASP A 213 10.37 26.84 -6.73
N GLU A 214 9.36 26.21 -7.35
CA GLU A 214 8.18 25.71 -6.63
C GLU A 214 8.53 24.53 -5.71
N ILE A 215 9.50 23.70 -6.09
CA ILE A 215 10.03 22.63 -5.23
C ILE A 215 10.83 23.25 -4.08
N HIS A 216 11.73 24.20 -4.39
CA HIS A 216 12.54 24.89 -3.38
C HIS A 216 11.68 25.66 -2.37
N ALA A 217 10.59 26.29 -2.81
CA ALA A 217 9.67 27.02 -1.94
C ALA A 217 9.05 26.13 -0.84
N LYS A 218 8.91 24.83 -1.09
CA LYS A 218 8.43 23.86 -0.09
C LYS A 218 9.43 23.59 1.04
N LEU A 219 10.69 24.01 0.90
CA LEU A 219 11.76 23.75 1.87
C LEU A 219 11.89 24.82 2.96
N GLY A 220 11.12 25.91 2.88
CA GLY A 220 11.22 27.08 3.75
C GLY A 220 10.72 26.91 5.20
N PHE A 221 10.52 25.67 5.69
CA PHE A 221 10.04 25.38 7.05
C PHE A 221 10.92 24.36 7.76
N GLU A 222 10.85 24.35 9.09
CA GLU A 222 11.48 23.31 9.91
C GLU A 222 10.71 21.99 9.74
N PRO A 223 11.34 20.96 9.17
CA PRO A 223 10.62 19.74 8.83
C PRO A 223 10.43 18.84 10.06
N GLN A 224 9.19 18.41 10.30
CA GLN A 224 8.92 17.34 11.27
C GLN A 224 8.94 15.98 10.55
N PRO A 225 9.63 14.98 11.11
CA PRO A 225 9.74 13.67 10.48
C PRO A 225 8.38 12.98 10.33
N TRP A 226 8.22 12.25 9.21
CA TRP A 226 7.13 11.30 9.03
C TRP A 226 7.64 9.88 9.25
N PHE A 227 6.85 9.02 9.88
CA PHE A 227 7.23 7.65 10.17
C PHE A 227 6.42 6.68 9.33
N ALA A 228 7.05 6.06 8.32
CA ALA A 228 6.50 4.95 7.57
C ALA A 228 6.75 3.65 8.34
N VAL A 229 5.78 3.22 9.16
CA VAL A 229 5.90 2.00 9.98
C VAL A 229 5.76 0.74 9.11
N SER A 230 4.96 0.83 8.04
CA SER A 230 4.72 -0.30 7.14
C SER A 230 5.92 -0.61 6.26
N PRO A 231 6.14 -1.89 5.87
CA PRO A 231 7.17 -2.23 4.91
C PRO A 231 6.99 -1.51 3.56
N LEU A 232 8.08 -0.92 3.05
CA LEU A 232 8.08 -0.18 1.78
C LEU A 232 7.89 -1.07 0.54
N MET A 233 8.01 -2.38 0.68
CA MET A 233 7.63 -3.33 -0.37
C MET A 233 6.12 -3.33 -0.66
N HIS A 234 5.30 -2.67 0.17
CA HIS A 234 3.87 -2.46 -0.06
C HIS A 234 3.60 -1.02 -0.48
N ALA A 235 2.69 -0.84 -1.44
CA ALA A 235 2.36 0.48 -2.00
C ALA A 235 2.03 1.54 -0.93
N ALA A 236 1.22 1.21 0.07
CA ALA A 236 0.82 2.16 1.11
C ALA A 236 2.03 2.71 1.90
N GLY A 237 2.96 1.83 2.33
CA GLY A 237 4.20 2.24 3.02
C GLY A 237 5.10 3.07 2.12
N MET A 238 5.32 2.60 0.90
CA MET A 238 6.15 3.28 -0.10
C MET A 238 5.59 4.65 -0.45
N TRP A 239 4.32 4.77 -0.80
CA TRP A 239 3.72 6.05 -1.17
C TRP A 239 3.77 7.07 -0.04
N THR A 240 3.55 6.63 1.21
CA THR A 240 3.68 7.52 2.37
C THR A 240 5.12 8.02 2.54
N ALA A 241 6.11 7.13 2.47
CA ALA A 241 7.51 7.51 2.57
C ALA A 241 7.89 8.49 1.46
N PHE A 242 7.52 8.19 0.21
CA PHE A 242 7.81 9.06 -0.92
C PHE A 242 7.02 10.37 -0.87
N ALA A 243 5.78 10.38 -0.36
CA ALA A 243 5.02 11.62 -0.15
C ALA A 243 5.72 12.58 0.81
N GLY A 244 6.38 12.08 1.85
CA GLY A 244 7.18 12.91 2.74
C GLY A 244 8.49 13.35 2.10
N LEU A 245 9.32 12.40 1.64
CA LEU A 245 10.66 12.73 1.14
C LEU A 245 10.64 13.64 -0.10
N LEU A 246 9.71 13.45 -1.05
CA LEU A 246 9.60 14.30 -2.24
C LEU A 246 8.96 15.69 -1.96
N ASN A 247 8.60 15.95 -0.71
CA ASN A 247 8.25 17.28 -0.20
C ASN A 247 9.29 17.81 0.82
N GLY A 248 10.49 17.21 0.87
CA GLY A 248 11.61 17.67 1.69
C GLY A 248 11.49 17.35 3.19
N LEU A 249 10.62 16.39 3.56
CA LEU A 249 10.48 15.94 4.95
C LEU A 249 11.40 14.76 5.23
N PRO A 250 12.00 14.69 6.42
CA PRO A 250 12.70 13.49 6.90
C PRO A 250 11.71 12.32 7.03
N ILE A 251 12.12 11.13 6.61
CA ILE A 251 11.33 9.91 6.78
C ILE A 251 12.03 8.99 7.76
N VAL A 252 11.33 8.64 8.83
CA VAL A 252 11.70 7.55 9.71
C VAL A 252 11.17 6.25 9.09
N LEU A 253 12.01 5.27 8.96
CA LEU A 253 11.73 3.95 8.41
C LEU A 253 11.82 2.91 9.53
N TYR A 254 10.85 2.04 9.60
CA TYR A 254 10.85 0.96 10.59
C TYR A 254 11.95 -0.06 10.26
N ASP A 255 12.82 -0.32 11.21
CA ASP A 255 14.04 -1.14 11.02
C ASP A 255 13.87 -2.62 11.39
N LYS A 256 12.67 -3.04 11.82
CA LYS A 256 12.38 -4.44 12.14
C LYS A 256 11.52 -5.11 11.08
N THR A 257 11.58 -6.44 11.04
CA THR A 257 10.76 -7.27 10.13
C THR A 257 9.40 -7.61 10.71
N ARG A 258 9.26 -7.51 12.04
CA ARG A 258 7.99 -7.78 12.75
C ARG A 258 7.57 -6.51 13.46
N PHE A 259 6.27 -6.23 13.38
CA PHE A 259 5.68 -5.12 14.09
C PHE A 259 5.80 -5.33 15.60
N ASP A 260 6.35 -4.33 16.29
CA ASP A 260 6.45 -4.27 17.75
C ASP A 260 6.04 -2.86 18.20
N PRO A 261 4.89 -2.70 18.89
CA PRO A 261 4.33 -1.41 19.23
C PRO A 261 5.24 -0.60 20.16
N CYS A 262 5.95 -1.24 21.08
CA CYS A 262 6.91 -0.58 21.98
C CYS A 262 8.03 0.09 21.15
N THR A 263 8.71 -0.67 20.28
CA THR A 263 9.77 -0.12 19.40
C THR A 263 9.24 1.00 18.51
N VAL A 264 7.99 0.91 18.01
CA VAL A 264 7.39 1.97 17.18
C VAL A 264 7.22 3.26 17.98
N LEU A 265 6.65 3.17 19.19
CA LEU A 265 6.40 4.35 20.03
C LEU A 265 7.69 4.97 20.56
N GLU A 266 8.68 4.17 21.01
CA GLU A 266 10.02 4.63 21.38
C GLU A 266 10.74 5.35 20.23
N THR A 267 10.58 4.82 19.01
CA THR A 267 11.15 5.46 17.82
C THR A 267 10.44 6.78 17.50
N ALA A 268 9.11 6.82 17.62
CA ALA A 268 8.33 8.03 17.40
C ALA A 268 8.69 9.14 18.40
N GLU A 269 8.89 8.80 19.68
CA GLU A 269 9.36 9.72 20.72
C GLU A 269 10.77 10.21 20.44
N ARG A 270 11.72 9.30 20.21
CA ARG A 270 13.14 9.62 19.98
C ARG A 270 13.36 10.53 18.78
N GLU A 271 12.66 10.25 17.68
CA GLU A 271 12.79 11.01 16.42
C GLU A 271 11.82 12.20 16.34
N LYS A 272 11.03 12.46 17.39
CA LYS A 272 10.02 13.54 17.45
C LYS A 272 9.09 13.54 16.23
N VAL A 273 8.54 12.38 15.93
CA VAL A 273 7.70 12.16 14.75
C VAL A 273 6.47 13.06 14.76
N GLY A 274 6.24 13.76 13.66
CA GLY A 274 5.04 14.58 13.48
C GLY A 274 3.85 13.79 12.96
N MET A 275 4.08 12.89 12.02
CA MET A 275 3.04 12.01 11.46
C MET A 275 3.56 10.58 11.38
N MET A 276 2.74 9.62 11.78
CA MET A 276 3.01 8.19 11.68
C MET A 276 1.95 7.51 10.81
N THR A 277 2.32 6.43 10.11
CA THR A 277 1.34 5.62 9.36
C THR A 277 1.24 4.20 9.87
N MET A 278 0.04 3.62 9.81
CA MET A 278 -0.27 2.25 10.22
C MET A 278 -1.19 1.57 9.21
N VAL A 279 -1.31 0.24 9.31
CA VAL A 279 -2.18 -0.57 8.43
C VAL A 279 -3.24 -1.28 9.26
N GLY A 280 -4.43 -0.69 9.32
CA GLY A 280 -5.61 -1.29 9.93
C GLY A 280 -5.43 -1.77 11.38
N ASP A 281 -6.28 -2.71 11.77
CA ASP A 281 -6.32 -3.23 13.15
C ASP A 281 -5.09 -4.03 13.56
N ALA A 282 -4.35 -4.60 12.61
CA ALA A 282 -3.11 -5.31 12.89
C ALA A 282 -2.05 -4.44 13.59
N TYR A 283 -2.14 -3.13 13.39
CA TYR A 283 -1.28 -2.12 14.02
C TYR A 283 -2.01 -1.36 15.13
N ALA A 284 -3.26 -0.93 14.86
CA ALA A 284 -4.01 -0.07 15.76
C ALA A 284 -4.30 -0.72 17.12
N GLY A 285 -4.71 -1.99 17.14
CA GLY A 285 -5.00 -2.72 18.37
C GLY A 285 -3.79 -2.78 19.31
N PRO A 286 -2.64 -3.35 18.88
CA PRO A 286 -1.42 -3.38 19.69
C PRO A 286 -0.90 -1.99 20.09
N LEU A 287 -1.01 -0.96 19.22
CA LEU A 287 -0.62 0.41 19.58
C LEU A 287 -1.49 1.00 20.70
N VAL A 288 -2.80 0.77 20.63
CA VAL A 288 -3.74 1.19 21.68
C VAL A 288 -3.41 0.51 23.02
N GLU A 289 -3.11 -0.79 22.99
CA GLU A 289 -2.74 -1.53 24.19
C GLU A 289 -1.43 -0.99 24.80
N GLU A 290 -0.41 -0.79 23.96
CA GLU A 290 0.88 -0.26 24.39
C GLU A 290 0.78 1.18 24.95
N LEU A 291 0.02 2.06 24.29
CA LEU A 291 -0.24 3.42 24.76
C LEU A 291 -0.97 3.49 26.09
N ARG A 292 -1.77 2.47 26.44
CA ARG A 292 -2.45 2.40 27.75
C ARG A 292 -1.51 1.97 28.87
N ASN A 293 -0.50 1.17 28.56
CA ASN A 293 0.39 0.54 29.52
C ASN A 293 1.75 1.24 29.65
N GLY A 294 2.20 1.88 28.56
CA GLY A 294 3.45 2.62 28.46
C GLY A 294 3.31 4.13 28.73
N SER A 295 4.43 4.80 28.72
CA SER A 295 4.48 6.28 28.84
C SER A 295 5.49 6.80 27.81
N TYR A 296 5.01 7.58 26.84
CA TYR A 296 5.77 8.09 25.70
C TYR A 296 5.49 9.58 25.52
N ASP A 297 6.53 10.38 25.25
CA ASP A 297 6.34 11.78 24.85
C ASP A 297 6.06 11.87 23.34
N LEU A 298 4.81 11.84 22.98
CA LEU A 298 4.32 11.98 21.61
C LEU A 298 3.74 13.37 21.32
N SER A 299 4.16 14.39 22.09
CA SER A 299 3.67 15.78 21.94
C SER A 299 3.97 16.40 20.58
N SER A 300 5.00 15.90 19.87
CA SER A 300 5.31 16.31 18.49
C SER A 300 4.33 15.77 17.45
N MET A 301 3.59 14.69 17.78
CA MET A 301 2.73 14.01 16.83
C MET A 301 1.42 14.77 16.63
N TYR A 302 1.12 15.15 15.39
CA TYR A 302 -0.11 15.84 15.00
C TYR A 302 -1.05 14.98 14.14
N ALA A 303 -0.56 13.84 13.60
CA ALA A 303 -1.40 12.96 12.78
C ALA A 303 -0.99 11.49 12.85
N ILE A 304 -1.97 10.60 12.72
CA ILE A 304 -1.77 9.19 12.39
C ILE A 304 -2.54 8.89 11.10
N GLY A 305 -1.81 8.47 10.06
CA GLY A 305 -2.38 7.98 8.82
C GLY A 305 -2.70 6.48 8.92
N THR A 306 -3.85 6.07 8.40
CA THR A 306 -4.22 4.66 8.27
C THR A 306 -4.70 4.39 6.85
N GLY A 307 -4.36 3.22 6.31
CA GLY A 307 -4.71 2.85 4.95
C GLY A 307 -4.29 1.40 4.64
N GLY A 308 -4.62 0.91 3.45
CA GLY A 308 -4.32 -0.46 3.02
C GLY A 308 -5.17 -1.55 3.67
N ALA A 309 -5.74 -1.31 4.85
CA ALA A 309 -6.76 -2.12 5.53
C ALA A 309 -7.63 -1.22 6.41
N ALA A 310 -8.88 -1.62 6.63
CA ALA A 310 -9.77 -0.89 7.52
C ALA A 310 -9.28 -0.92 8.98
N THR A 311 -9.44 0.20 9.68
CA THR A 311 -9.22 0.30 11.12
C THR A 311 -10.56 0.37 11.82
N ASN A 312 -10.78 -0.50 12.82
CA ASN A 312 -12.02 -0.56 13.57
C ASN A 312 -12.31 0.79 14.26
N PRO A 313 -13.56 1.31 14.19
CA PRO A 313 -13.94 2.56 14.86
C PRO A 313 -13.57 2.62 16.33
N LYS A 314 -13.65 1.50 17.08
CA LYS A 314 -13.22 1.45 18.49
C LYS A 314 -11.73 1.75 18.69
N HIS A 315 -10.87 1.28 17.78
CA HIS A 315 -9.44 1.57 17.86
C HIS A 315 -9.14 3.01 17.42
N GLN A 316 -9.87 3.52 16.40
CA GLN A 316 -9.77 4.93 16.01
C GLN A 316 -10.15 5.84 17.18
N GLN A 317 -11.28 5.55 17.84
CA GLN A 317 -11.71 6.30 19.01
C GLN A 317 -10.69 6.23 20.16
N ALA A 318 -10.19 5.04 20.48
CA ALA A 318 -9.21 4.86 21.54
C ALA A 318 -7.90 5.64 21.26
N LEU A 319 -7.43 5.66 20.00
CA LEU A 319 -6.26 6.46 19.61
C LEU A 319 -6.52 7.96 19.80
N LEU A 320 -7.71 8.46 19.43
CA LEU A 320 -8.08 9.87 19.60
C LEU A 320 -8.29 10.26 21.08
N GLU A 321 -8.67 9.31 21.94
CA GLU A 321 -8.79 9.54 23.39
C GLU A 321 -7.40 9.56 24.06
N LEU A 322 -6.49 8.67 23.65
CA LEU A 322 -5.13 8.57 24.19
C LEU A 322 -4.21 9.67 23.67
N LEU A 323 -4.43 10.14 22.46
CA LEU A 323 -3.66 11.18 21.77
C LEU A 323 -4.59 12.27 21.24
N PRO A 324 -5.20 13.11 22.12
CA PRO A 324 -6.24 14.04 21.70
C PRO A 324 -5.77 15.16 20.76
N GLN A 325 -4.45 15.37 20.65
CA GLN A 325 -3.83 16.34 19.75
C GLN A 325 -3.76 15.88 18.28
N ILE A 326 -3.96 14.60 17.98
CA ILE A 326 -3.79 14.09 16.62
C ILE A 326 -5.06 14.21 15.76
N THR A 327 -4.84 14.24 14.46
CA THR A 327 -5.85 13.95 13.45
C THR A 327 -5.61 12.53 12.91
N LEU A 328 -6.63 11.68 12.91
CA LEU A 328 -6.60 10.43 12.14
C LEU A 328 -6.90 10.73 10.68
N ILE A 329 -6.04 10.25 9.78
CA ILE A 329 -6.18 10.41 8.33
C ILE A 329 -6.39 9.04 7.72
N ASN A 330 -7.63 8.74 7.35
CA ASN A 330 -7.97 7.49 6.67
C ASN A 330 -7.71 7.66 5.17
N GLY A 331 -6.67 7.01 4.64
CA GLY A 331 -6.39 6.96 3.22
C GLY A 331 -7.22 5.87 2.54
N TYR A 332 -7.91 6.24 1.46
CA TYR A 332 -8.52 5.27 0.56
C TYR A 332 -7.74 5.22 -0.74
N ASP A 333 -7.10 4.09 -0.97
CA ASP A 333 -6.19 3.84 -2.08
C ASP A 333 -6.19 2.37 -2.52
N SER A 334 -5.74 2.14 -3.73
CA SER A 334 -5.33 0.83 -4.22
C SER A 334 -4.14 0.97 -5.16
N SER A 335 -3.44 -0.13 -5.43
CA SER A 335 -2.32 -0.13 -6.39
C SER A 335 -2.77 0.30 -7.79
N GLU A 336 -4.01 0.04 -8.14
CA GLU A 336 -4.61 0.37 -9.43
C GLU A 336 -5.12 1.81 -9.52
N THR A 337 -5.59 2.39 -8.42
CA THR A 337 -6.18 3.74 -8.44
C THR A 337 -5.24 4.83 -7.93
N GLY A 338 -4.16 4.44 -7.21
CA GLY A 338 -3.45 5.38 -6.37
C GLY A 338 -4.38 5.93 -5.27
N ASN A 339 -4.06 7.09 -4.74
CA ASN A 339 -4.86 7.69 -3.69
C ASN A 339 -6.15 8.32 -4.25
N VAL A 340 -7.29 7.76 -3.86
CA VAL A 340 -8.64 8.18 -4.29
C VAL A 340 -9.19 9.29 -3.41
N GLY A 341 -8.92 9.23 -2.10
CA GLY A 341 -9.45 10.22 -1.17
C GLY A 341 -8.97 10.02 0.26
N PHE A 342 -9.32 10.97 1.11
CA PHE A 342 -9.00 10.96 2.53
C PHE A 342 -10.22 11.25 3.40
N GLY A 343 -10.43 10.41 4.42
CA GLY A 343 -11.26 10.72 5.58
C GLY A 343 -10.41 11.35 6.67
N ARG A 344 -10.99 12.24 7.46
CA ARG A 344 -10.31 12.85 8.62
C ARG A 344 -11.22 12.80 9.84
N SER A 345 -10.69 12.31 10.94
CA SER A 345 -11.36 12.24 12.22
C SER A 345 -10.50 12.87 13.31
N GLN A 346 -11.14 13.56 14.25
CA GLN A 346 -10.50 14.16 15.42
C GLN A 346 -11.29 13.77 16.68
N HIS A 347 -10.72 14.06 17.85
CA HIS A 347 -11.41 13.81 19.09
C HIS A 347 -12.78 14.54 19.10
N GLY A 348 -13.85 13.78 19.27
CA GLY A 348 -15.23 14.29 19.25
C GLY A 348 -15.85 14.54 17.87
N ASP A 349 -15.10 14.35 16.76
CA ASP A 349 -15.62 14.46 15.38
C ASP A 349 -15.08 13.30 14.52
N GLN A 350 -15.83 12.21 14.44
CA GLN A 350 -15.52 11.05 13.61
C GLN A 350 -16.34 11.07 12.33
N LYS A 351 -15.69 10.82 11.20
CA LYS A 351 -16.32 10.81 9.87
C LYS A 351 -15.98 9.51 9.14
N ASP A 352 -17.02 8.89 8.58
CA ASP A 352 -16.92 7.64 7.79
C ASP A 352 -16.95 7.89 6.27
N THR A 353 -16.71 9.15 5.87
CA THR A 353 -16.71 9.55 4.46
C THR A 353 -15.34 10.03 4.03
N PHE A 354 -15.07 9.95 2.72
CA PHE A 354 -13.81 10.36 2.11
C PHE A 354 -14.01 11.58 1.23
N VAL A 355 -13.19 12.60 1.42
CA VAL A 355 -13.07 13.71 0.47
C VAL A 355 -12.28 13.20 -0.72
N LEU A 356 -12.91 13.19 -1.89
CA LEU A 356 -12.30 12.70 -3.12
C LEU A 356 -11.20 13.63 -3.63
N ARG A 357 -10.16 13.03 -4.19
CA ARG A 357 -9.11 13.75 -4.93
C ARG A 357 -9.51 13.91 -6.39
N GLU A 358 -8.82 14.83 -7.07
CA GLU A 358 -8.97 15.08 -8.51
C GLU A 358 -8.86 13.75 -9.30
N GLY A 359 -9.76 13.57 -10.24
CA GLY A 359 -9.87 12.37 -11.06
C GLY A 359 -10.62 11.21 -10.42
N ALA A 360 -10.86 11.21 -9.11
CA ALA A 360 -11.69 10.20 -8.45
C ALA A 360 -13.17 10.44 -8.74
N LEU A 361 -13.92 9.36 -9.00
CA LEU A 361 -15.33 9.41 -9.42
C LEU A 361 -16.04 8.10 -9.07
N VAL A 362 -17.37 8.08 -9.26
CA VAL A 362 -18.18 6.86 -9.10
C VAL A 362 -18.95 6.62 -10.40
N LEU A 363 -18.93 5.36 -10.89
CA LEU A 363 -19.66 4.92 -12.07
C LEU A 363 -20.99 4.27 -11.68
N SER A 364 -22.00 4.38 -12.54
CA SER A 364 -23.25 3.62 -12.43
C SER A 364 -23.00 2.11 -12.43
N GLU A 365 -24.00 1.33 -11.98
CA GLU A 365 -23.95 -0.15 -11.90
C GLU A 365 -23.59 -0.80 -13.25
N ASP A 366 -24.07 -0.25 -14.37
CA ASP A 366 -23.87 -0.73 -15.73
C ASP A 366 -22.61 -0.17 -16.42
N TYR A 367 -21.81 0.64 -15.71
CA TYR A 367 -20.66 1.39 -16.22
C TYR A 367 -21.01 2.40 -17.33
N GLY A 368 -22.28 2.76 -17.48
CA GLY A 368 -22.75 3.58 -18.61
C GLY A 368 -22.49 5.08 -18.41
N ARG A 369 -22.38 5.57 -17.16
CA ARG A 369 -22.26 6.98 -16.84
C ARG A 369 -21.53 7.25 -15.51
N PHE A 370 -21.15 8.50 -15.30
CA PHE A 370 -20.62 8.99 -14.03
C PHE A 370 -21.77 9.46 -13.12
N LEU A 371 -21.79 8.99 -11.87
CA LEU A 371 -22.76 9.43 -10.87
C LEU A 371 -22.42 10.85 -10.40
N GLN A 372 -23.50 11.63 -10.12
CA GLN A 372 -23.37 12.97 -9.61
C GLN A 372 -23.57 13.02 -8.09
N PRO A 373 -22.97 14.01 -7.38
CA PRO A 373 -23.22 14.20 -5.96
C PRO A 373 -24.72 14.27 -5.62
N GLY A 374 -25.12 13.52 -4.59
CA GLY A 374 -26.51 13.46 -4.11
C GLY A 374 -27.40 12.40 -4.78
N GLU A 375 -26.91 11.70 -5.81
CA GLU A 375 -27.60 10.53 -6.35
C GLU A 375 -27.55 9.37 -5.34
N GLN A 376 -28.69 8.69 -5.14
CA GLN A 376 -28.80 7.59 -4.15
C GLN A 376 -28.30 6.25 -4.68
N GLU A 377 -27.80 6.21 -5.92
CA GLU A 377 -27.28 5.00 -6.53
C GLU A 377 -25.93 4.61 -5.93
N ILE A 378 -25.76 3.31 -5.61
CA ILE A 378 -24.48 2.72 -5.23
C ILE A 378 -23.80 2.23 -6.51
N GLY A 379 -22.70 2.88 -6.86
CA GLY A 379 -21.94 2.57 -8.05
C GLY A 379 -20.57 1.95 -7.76
N PHE A 380 -19.70 1.97 -8.77
CA PHE A 380 -18.31 1.53 -8.67
C PHE A 380 -17.37 2.72 -8.52
N VAL A 381 -16.51 2.65 -7.50
CA VAL A 381 -15.46 3.66 -7.35
C VAL A 381 -14.44 3.50 -8.47
N ALA A 382 -14.11 4.60 -9.09
CA ALA A 382 -13.22 4.64 -10.24
C ALA A 382 -12.32 5.87 -10.21
N ARG A 383 -11.36 5.92 -11.11
CA ARG A 383 -10.52 7.08 -11.36
C ARG A 383 -10.30 7.28 -12.84
N ALA A 384 -10.22 8.54 -13.26
CA ALA A 384 -9.84 8.97 -14.60
C ALA A 384 -8.61 9.87 -14.58
N GLY A 385 -8.12 10.26 -15.75
CA GLY A 385 -6.95 11.13 -15.91
C GLY A 385 -5.64 10.37 -15.64
N ARG A 386 -4.93 10.72 -14.56
CA ARG A 386 -3.69 10.05 -14.17
C ARG A 386 -4.00 8.70 -13.54
N ILE A 387 -3.90 7.65 -14.35
CA ILE A 387 -4.19 6.25 -13.99
C ILE A 387 -3.08 5.35 -14.52
N PRO A 388 -2.91 4.12 -13.99
CA PRO A 388 -1.92 3.19 -14.51
C PRO A 388 -2.07 2.94 -16.01
N LEU A 389 -0.97 2.60 -16.64
CA LEU A 389 -0.96 2.11 -18.01
C LEU A 389 -1.80 0.83 -18.13
N GLY A 390 -1.60 -0.11 -17.19
CA GLY A 390 -2.28 -1.39 -17.15
C GLY A 390 -1.51 -2.38 -16.30
N TYR A 391 -1.80 -3.67 -16.51
CA TYR A 391 -1.06 -4.77 -15.92
C TYR A 391 0.03 -5.25 -16.87
N PHE A 392 1.23 -5.44 -16.35
CA PHE A 392 2.37 -5.94 -17.13
C PHE A 392 2.05 -7.30 -17.73
N ASP A 393 2.27 -7.42 -19.05
CA ASP A 393 2.09 -8.65 -19.86
C ASP A 393 0.70 -9.31 -19.70
N ASP A 394 -0.36 -8.51 -19.41
CA ASP A 394 -1.74 -8.99 -19.25
C ASP A 394 -2.75 -8.04 -19.94
N GLU A 395 -2.91 -8.22 -21.26
CA GLU A 395 -3.85 -7.45 -22.08
C GLU A 395 -5.30 -7.62 -21.60
N ALA A 396 -5.70 -8.86 -21.31
CA ALA A 396 -7.10 -9.17 -20.97
C ALA A 396 -7.52 -8.50 -19.66
N ALA A 397 -6.69 -8.61 -18.62
CA ALA A 397 -6.94 -7.92 -17.36
C ALA A 397 -6.85 -6.40 -17.51
N THR A 398 -5.93 -5.89 -18.32
CA THR A 398 -5.81 -4.46 -18.58
C THR A 398 -7.08 -3.91 -19.21
N ARG A 399 -7.57 -4.52 -20.30
CA ARG A 399 -8.82 -4.08 -20.96
C ARG A 399 -10.03 -4.14 -20.02
N LYS A 400 -10.10 -5.15 -19.17
CA LYS A 400 -11.20 -5.33 -18.21
C LYS A 400 -11.20 -4.27 -17.12
N THR A 401 -10.03 -3.96 -16.55
CA THR A 401 -9.89 -3.05 -15.39
C THR A 401 -9.84 -1.58 -15.80
N PHE A 402 -9.43 -1.31 -17.04
CA PHE A 402 -9.27 0.04 -17.58
C PHE A 402 -10.17 0.30 -18.81
N PRO A 403 -11.51 0.23 -18.66
CA PRO A 403 -12.44 0.48 -19.77
C PRO A 403 -12.45 1.97 -20.16
N VAL A 404 -13.13 2.25 -21.29
CA VAL A 404 -13.48 3.61 -21.72
C VAL A 404 -14.96 3.83 -21.44
N VAL A 405 -15.27 4.87 -20.66
CA VAL A 405 -16.63 5.27 -20.28
C VAL A 405 -16.81 6.73 -20.70
N GLU A 406 -17.87 7.03 -21.44
CA GLU A 406 -18.14 8.38 -22.00
C GLU A 406 -16.91 9.00 -22.72
N GLY A 407 -16.14 8.18 -23.43
CA GLY A 407 -14.93 8.60 -24.14
C GLY A 407 -13.68 8.80 -23.27
N GLN A 408 -13.77 8.58 -21.97
CA GLN A 408 -12.68 8.72 -21.01
C GLN A 408 -12.19 7.36 -20.51
N ARG A 409 -10.88 7.11 -20.54
CA ARG A 409 -10.29 5.91 -19.96
C ARG A 409 -10.30 6.02 -18.44
N VAL A 410 -10.83 5.01 -17.76
CA VAL A 410 -10.96 4.96 -16.31
C VAL A 410 -10.37 3.66 -15.77
N VAL A 411 -9.94 3.68 -14.50
CA VAL A 411 -9.69 2.44 -13.75
C VAL A 411 -10.82 2.21 -12.77
N ILE A 412 -11.31 0.98 -12.69
CA ILE A 412 -12.36 0.56 -11.76
C ILE A 412 -11.70 -0.25 -10.64
N SER A 413 -11.81 0.25 -9.39
CA SER A 413 -11.20 -0.39 -8.21
C SER A 413 -11.84 -1.74 -7.85
N GLY A 414 -13.11 -1.94 -8.25
CA GLY A 414 -13.96 -3.03 -7.79
C GLY A 414 -14.59 -2.77 -6.41
N ASP A 415 -14.40 -1.59 -5.86
CA ASP A 415 -15.05 -1.14 -4.62
C ASP A 415 -16.36 -0.43 -4.96
N ARG A 416 -17.36 -0.58 -4.07
CA ARG A 416 -18.69 0.03 -4.20
C ARG A 416 -18.78 1.28 -3.35
N GLY A 417 -19.41 2.33 -3.89
CA GLY A 417 -19.58 3.59 -3.18
C GLY A 417 -20.72 4.43 -3.72
N SER A 418 -21.11 5.43 -2.95
CA SER A 418 -22.06 6.48 -3.36
C SER A 418 -21.50 7.86 -3.06
N LEU A 419 -21.98 8.88 -3.79
CA LEU A 419 -21.59 10.26 -3.58
C LEU A 419 -22.66 10.99 -2.77
N ALA A 420 -22.29 11.48 -1.59
CA ALA A 420 -23.15 12.36 -0.81
C ALA A 420 -23.38 13.70 -1.54
N ALA A 421 -24.33 14.50 -1.08
CA ALA A 421 -24.68 15.78 -1.70
C ALA A 421 -23.52 16.79 -1.69
N ASP A 422 -22.60 16.68 -0.73
CA ASP A 422 -21.37 17.50 -0.65
C ASP A 422 -20.20 16.96 -1.50
N GLY A 423 -20.43 15.87 -2.25
CA GLY A 423 -19.43 15.21 -3.08
C GLY A 423 -18.51 14.26 -2.32
N SER A 424 -18.68 14.05 -1.03
CA SER A 424 -17.92 13.06 -0.27
C SER A 424 -18.34 11.63 -0.66
N LEU A 425 -17.37 10.71 -0.64
CA LEU A 425 -17.57 9.30 -0.95
C LEU A 425 -17.92 8.53 0.32
N GLN A 426 -19.01 7.77 0.27
CA GLN A 426 -19.31 6.71 1.22
C GLN A 426 -18.95 5.37 0.60
N LEU A 427 -18.09 4.58 1.27
CA LEU A 427 -17.69 3.24 0.84
C LEU A 427 -18.61 2.19 1.45
N PHE A 428 -18.90 1.14 0.64
CA PHE A 428 -19.71 0.00 1.06
C PHE A 428 -18.93 -1.32 1.01
N GLY A 429 -17.69 -1.32 0.50
CA GLY A 429 -16.84 -2.50 0.40
C GLY A 429 -16.65 -2.99 -1.03
N ARG A 430 -16.05 -4.17 -1.18
CA ARG A 430 -15.70 -4.73 -2.49
C ARG A 430 -16.87 -5.49 -3.12
N ASP A 431 -17.09 -5.27 -4.41
CA ASP A 431 -18.08 -6.01 -5.20
C ASP A 431 -17.89 -7.54 -5.14
N SER A 432 -16.64 -7.99 -5.12
CA SER A 432 -16.28 -9.42 -4.98
C SER A 432 -16.60 -10.03 -3.62
N LEU A 433 -16.98 -9.21 -2.64
CA LEU A 433 -17.37 -9.59 -1.29
C LEU A 433 -18.86 -9.34 -1.03
N VAL A 434 -19.62 -8.94 -2.04
CA VAL A 434 -21.08 -8.82 -1.95
C VAL A 434 -21.70 -10.21 -1.96
N VAL A 435 -22.57 -10.49 -0.99
CA VAL A 435 -23.34 -11.72 -0.89
C VAL A 435 -24.77 -11.45 -1.37
N ASN A 436 -25.24 -12.24 -2.35
CA ASN A 436 -26.60 -12.12 -2.86
C ASN A 436 -27.52 -13.09 -2.12
N THR A 437 -28.21 -12.61 -1.10
CA THR A 437 -29.10 -13.43 -0.27
C THR A 437 -30.57 -13.07 -0.48
N GLY A 438 -31.36 -14.03 -1.00
CA GLY A 438 -32.80 -13.82 -1.23
C GLY A 438 -33.15 -12.67 -2.19
N GLY A 439 -32.23 -12.35 -3.12
CA GLY A 439 -32.38 -11.23 -4.07
C GLY A 439 -31.84 -9.89 -3.58
N GLU A 440 -31.39 -9.82 -2.32
CA GLU A 440 -30.79 -8.63 -1.73
C GLU A 440 -29.25 -8.71 -1.75
N LYS A 441 -28.60 -7.58 -2.03
CA LYS A 441 -27.13 -7.46 -1.99
C LYS A 441 -26.69 -7.03 -0.59
N VAL A 442 -25.77 -7.81 0.01
CA VAL A 442 -25.19 -7.53 1.34
C VAL A 442 -23.69 -7.36 1.20
N PHE A 443 -23.20 -6.21 1.61
CA PHE A 443 -21.75 -5.96 1.71
C PHE A 443 -21.25 -6.56 3.02
N VAL A 444 -20.34 -7.52 2.93
CA VAL A 444 -19.90 -8.26 4.13
C VAL A 444 -19.20 -7.34 5.13
N GLU A 445 -18.49 -6.33 4.65
CA GLU A 445 -17.75 -5.40 5.48
C GLU A 445 -18.67 -4.61 6.45
N GLU A 446 -19.87 -4.22 6.03
CA GLU A 446 -20.85 -3.54 6.92
C GLU A 446 -21.31 -4.45 8.07
N VAL A 447 -21.43 -5.75 7.80
CA VAL A 447 -21.80 -6.74 8.83
C VAL A 447 -20.61 -7.02 9.76
N GLU A 448 -19.41 -7.14 9.21
CA GLU A 448 -18.16 -7.30 9.97
C GLU A 448 -17.92 -6.13 10.91
N GLU A 449 -18.18 -4.91 10.46
CA GLU A 449 -18.04 -3.70 11.28
C GLU A 449 -18.97 -3.74 12.49
N VAL A 450 -20.25 -4.07 12.29
CA VAL A 450 -21.22 -4.21 13.39
C VAL A 450 -20.82 -5.32 14.37
N LEU A 451 -20.29 -6.45 13.86
CA LEU A 451 -19.81 -7.52 14.72
C LEU A 451 -18.58 -7.10 15.53
N ARG A 452 -17.60 -6.47 14.88
CA ARG A 452 -16.39 -5.97 15.53
C ARG A 452 -16.62 -4.83 16.52
N ALA A 453 -17.71 -4.07 16.36
CA ALA A 453 -18.11 -3.05 17.32
C ALA A 453 -18.58 -3.65 18.67
N HIS A 454 -18.97 -4.92 18.73
CA HIS A 454 -19.32 -5.60 19.98
C HIS A 454 -18.09 -5.78 20.86
N THR A 455 -18.16 -5.38 22.12
CA THR A 455 -17.01 -5.35 23.07
C THR A 455 -16.36 -6.71 23.29
N GLY A 456 -17.12 -7.78 23.19
CA GLY A 456 -16.63 -9.15 23.37
C GLY A 456 -16.12 -9.82 22.08
N VAL A 457 -16.18 -9.15 20.93
CA VAL A 457 -15.64 -9.66 19.67
C VAL A 457 -14.23 -9.11 19.47
N ALA A 458 -13.27 -10.02 19.29
CA ALA A 458 -11.89 -9.66 18.96
C ALA A 458 -11.75 -9.35 17.46
N ASP A 459 -12.28 -10.23 16.60
CA ASP A 459 -12.29 -10.06 15.15
C ASP A 459 -13.41 -10.87 14.50
N ALA A 460 -13.87 -10.47 13.30
CA ALA A 460 -14.90 -11.16 12.55
C ALA A 460 -14.69 -11.03 11.05
N LEU A 461 -14.92 -12.11 10.30
CA LEU A 461 -15.07 -12.12 8.84
C LEU A 461 -16.43 -12.70 8.47
N VAL A 462 -17.07 -12.12 7.46
CA VAL A 462 -18.36 -12.58 6.94
C VAL A 462 -18.18 -13.03 5.50
N VAL A 463 -18.78 -14.18 5.17
CA VAL A 463 -18.70 -14.76 3.82
C VAL A 463 -20.06 -15.28 3.36
N GLY A 464 -20.25 -15.33 2.05
CA GLY A 464 -21.36 -16.05 1.43
C GLY A 464 -21.09 -17.55 1.38
N ARG A 465 -22.10 -18.33 1.69
CA ARG A 465 -22.14 -19.78 1.51
C ARG A 465 -23.36 -20.14 0.65
N PRO A 466 -23.25 -21.09 -0.32
CA PRO A 466 -24.41 -21.54 -1.09
C PRO A 466 -25.56 -22.01 -0.21
N SER A 467 -26.78 -21.59 -0.53
CA SER A 467 -28.01 -21.93 0.18
C SER A 467 -29.13 -22.23 -0.81
N GLU A 468 -29.78 -23.41 -0.69
CA GLU A 468 -30.91 -23.79 -1.56
C GLU A 468 -32.08 -22.80 -1.46
N ARG A 469 -32.26 -22.20 -0.28
CA ARG A 469 -33.37 -21.30 -0.01
C ARG A 469 -33.10 -19.86 -0.44
N TRP A 470 -31.85 -19.38 -0.31
CA TRP A 470 -31.50 -17.98 -0.44
C TRP A 470 -30.58 -17.67 -1.62
N GLY A 471 -30.13 -18.71 -2.37
CA GLY A 471 -29.03 -18.62 -3.33
C GLY A 471 -27.69 -18.60 -2.61
N GLU A 472 -27.47 -17.59 -1.81
CA GLU A 472 -26.37 -17.52 -0.84
C GLU A 472 -26.92 -17.11 0.55
N GLU A 473 -26.25 -17.53 1.60
CA GLU A 473 -26.50 -17.10 2.97
C GLU A 473 -25.22 -16.58 3.61
N LEU A 474 -25.38 -15.62 4.53
CA LEU A 474 -24.25 -15.05 5.24
C LEU A 474 -23.86 -15.95 6.42
N VAL A 475 -22.56 -16.22 6.52
CA VAL A 475 -21.92 -16.94 7.63
C VAL A 475 -20.83 -16.03 8.21
N ALA A 476 -20.84 -15.84 9.51
CA ALA A 476 -19.81 -15.09 10.24
C ALA A 476 -18.81 -16.04 10.90
N VAL A 477 -17.52 -15.84 10.68
CA VAL A 477 -16.41 -16.49 11.39
C VAL A 477 -15.88 -15.49 12.41
N VAL A 478 -16.02 -15.81 13.70
CA VAL A 478 -15.84 -14.86 14.80
C VAL A 478 -14.81 -15.35 15.80
N ALA A 479 -13.85 -14.52 16.16
CA ALA A 479 -12.99 -14.71 17.32
C ALA A 479 -13.48 -13.81 18.46
N LEU A 480 -13.59 -14.38 19.66
CA LEU A 480 -14.00 -13.66 20.86
C LEU A 480 -12.79 -13.11 21.63
N GLN A 481 -13.01 -12.08 22.45
CA GLN A 481 -12.02 -11.63 23.41
C GLN A 481 -11.76 -12.73 24.46
N PRO A 482 -10.56 -12.80 25.06
CA PRO A 482 -10.26 -13.75 26.14
C PRO A 482 -11.29 -13.64 27.27
N ASP A 483 -11.67 -14.79 27.83
CA ASP A 483 -12.60 -14.92 28.97
C ASP A 483 -14.01 -14.32 28.75
N VAL A 484 -14.41 -14.13 27.49
CA VAL A 484 -15.75 -13.67 27.13
C VAL A 484 -16.53 -14.78 26.47
N ASP A 485 -17.76 -15.00 26.93
CA ASP A 485 -18.72 -15.95 26.36
C ASP A 485 -19.87 -15.18 25.72
N ILE A 486 -20.06 -15.35 24.42
CA ILE A 486 -21.11 -14.70 23.63
C ILE A 486 -21.82 -15.77 22.81
N THR A 487 -23.15 -15.76 22.87
CA THR A 487 -23.94 -16.71 22.09
C THR A 487 -24.20 -16.20 20.65
N PRO A 488 -24.46 -17.10 19.70
CA PRO A 488 -24.89 -16.72 18.34
C PRO A 488 -26.11 -15.78 18.33
N GLU A 489 -27.05 -15.98 19.27
CA GLU A 489 -28.27 -15.15 19.40
C GLU A 489 -27.95 -13.70 19.80
N GLN A 490 -26.94 -13.50 20.65
CA GLN A 490 -26.48 -12.19 21.05
C GLN A 490 -25.85 -11.45 19.86
N LEU A 491 -24.99 -12.11 19.10
CA LEU A 491 -24.40 -11.53 17.89
C LEU A 491 -25.45 -11.27 16.80
N HIS A 492 -26.40 -12.19 16.63
CA HIS A 492 -27.52 -11.98 15.72
C HIS A 492 -28.36 -10.74 16.14
N SER A 493 -28.63 -10.60 17.45
CA SER A 493 -29.34 -9.44 18.00
C SER A 493 -28.56 -8.14 17.76
N GLN A 494 -27.23 -8.18 17.95
CA GLN A 494 -26.35 -7.05 17.64
C GLN A 494 -26.49 -6.64 16.17
N CYS A 495 -26.41 -7.59 15.23
CA CYS A 495 -26.58 -7.29 13.81
C CYS A 495 -27.96 -6.71 13.50
N THR A 496 -29.04 -7.31 14.00
CA THR A 496 -30.42 -6.89 13.69
C THR A 496 -30.83 -5.60 14.37
N SER A 497 -30.12 -5.13 15.40
CA SER A 497 -30.33 -3.82 16.01
C SER A 497 -29.69 -2.66 15.23
N HIS A 498 -28.72 -2.95 14.37
CA HIS A 498 -27.97 -1.95 13.59
C HIS A 498 -28.20 -2.06 12.09
N LEU A 499 -28.56 -3.25 11.60
CA LEU A 499 -28.74 -3.55 10.18
C LEU A 499 -30.12 -4.15 9.89
N ALA A 500 -30.52 -4.10 8.61
CA ALA A 500 -31.72 -4.80 8.16
C ALA A 500 -31.62 -6.32 8.43
N ARG A 501 -32.73 -6.98 8.80
CA ARG A 501 -32.74 -8.39 9.23
C ARG A 501 -32.13 -9.37 8.24
N PHE A 502 -32.23 -9.10 6.95
CA PHE A 502 -31.67 -9.97 5.92
C PHE A 502 -30.13 -9.92 5.86
N LYS A 503 -29.51 -8.87 6.41
CA LYS A 503 -28.06 -8.71 6.50
C LYS A 503 -27.43 -9.47 7.67
N ALA A 504 -28.25 -9.92 8.64
CA ALA A 504 -27.73 -10.69 9.77
C ALA A 504 -27.27 -12.08 9.34
N PRO A 505 -26.05 -12.53 9.73
CA PRO A 505 -25.57 -13.87 9.45
C PRO A 505 -26.54 -14.94 9.94
N LYS A 506 -26.67 -16.02 9.16
CA LYS A 506 -27.53 -17.17 9.51
C LYS A 506 -26.78 -18.13 10.43
N GLU A 507 -25.47 -18.10 10.40
CA GLU A 507 -24.60 -18.94 11.25
C GLU A 507 -23.41 -18.12 11.74
N PHE A 508 -22.97 -18.42 12.96
CA PHE A 508 -21.79 -17.86 13.60
C PHE A 508 -20.85 -19.01 13.98
N ILE A 509 -19.66 -19.04 13.39
CA ILE A 509 -18.62 -20.05 13.63
C ILE A 509 -17.56 -19.41 14.51
N PHE A 510 -17.41 -19.92 15.72
CA PHE A 510 -16.41 -19.43 16.64
C PHE A 510 -15.06 -20.10 16.40
N VAL A 511 -14.00 -19.29 16.40
CA VAL A 511 -12.60 -19.72 16.19
C VAL A 511 -11.72 -19.03 17.23
N ASP A 512 -10.57 -19.65 17.52
CA ASP A 512 -9.60 -19.05 18.45
C ASP A 512 -9.05 -17.73 17.91
N GLN A 513 -8.82 -17.66 16.59
CA GLN A 513 -8.31 -16.47 15.92
C GLN A 513 -8.80 -16.40 14.47
N VAL A 514 -9.23 -15.22 14.04
CA VAL A 514 -9.50 -14.93 12.63
C VAL A 514 -8.18 -14.82 11.88
N ARG A 515 -8.08 -15.55 10.76
CA ARG A 515 -6.86 -15.57 9.96
C ARG A 515 -6.73 -14.33 9.10
N ARG A 516 -5.54 -13.72 9.12
CA ARG A 516 -5.15 -12.62 8.25
C ARG A 516 -3.91 -13.00 7.44
N LEU A 517 -3.78 -12.40 6.27
CA LEU A 517 -2.60 -12.54 5.41
C LEU A 517 -1.39 -11.85 6.06
N GLY A 518 -0.19 -12.16 5.61
CA GLY A 518 1.04 -11.58 6.15
C GLY A 518 1.15 -10.04 6.07
N ASN A 519 0.29 -9.41 5.26
CA ASN A 519 0.14 -7.95 5.14
C ASN A 519 -1.02 -7.38 6.00
N GLY A 520 -1.58 -8.15 6.92
CA GLY A 520 -2.69 -7.75 7.79
C GLY A 520 -4.08 -7.77 7.17
N LYS A 521 -4.20 -8.02 5.86
CA LYS A 521 -5.51 -8.07 5.17
C LYS A 521 -6.29 -9.33 5.54
N PRO A 522 -7.66 -9.28 5.55
CA PRO A 522 -8.51 -10.44 5.77
C PRO A 522 -8.21 -11.60 4.81
N ASP A 523 -8.18 -12.83 5.34
CA ASP A 523 -8.08 -14.06 4.52
C ASP A 523 -9.48 -14.64 4.26
N TYR A 524 -10.20 -14.03 3.32
CA TYR A 524 -11.54 -14.52 2.95
C TYR A 524 -11.54 -15.91 2.31
N ARG A 525 -10.40 -16.39 1.78
CA ARG A 525 -10.30 -17.78 1.29
C ARG A 525 -10.38 -18.78 2.45
N TRP A 526 -9.63 -18.48 3.51
CA TRP A 526 -9.70 -19.26 4.75
C TRP A 526 -11.10 -19.19 5.35
N ALA A 527 -11.71 -18.00 5.46
CA ALA A 527 -13.05 -17.85 6.02
C ALA A 527 -14.11 -18.63 5.21
N LYS A 528 -14.06 -18.61 3.86
CA LYS A 528 -14.93 -19.41 2.99
C LYS A 528 -14.72 -20.92 3.20
N ALA A 529 -13.47 -21.36 3.30
CA ALA A 529 -13.15 -22.77 3.57
C ALA A 529 -13.69 -23.21 4.95
N THR A 530 -13.53 -22.39 5.98
CA THR A 530 -14.06 -22.63 7.33
C THR A 530 -15.59 -22.74 7.32
N ALA A 531 -16.27 -21.80 6.64
CA ALA A 531 -17.73 -21.82 6.51
C ALA A 531 -18.25 -23.06 5.74
N ALA A 532 -17.52 -23.54 4.74
CA ALA A 532 -17.88 -24.73 3.97
C ALA A 532 -17.66 -26.03 4.76
N GLN A 533 -16.59 -26.11 5.56
CA GLN A 533 -16.31 -27.31 6.39
C GLN A 533 -17.37 -27.54 7.46
N GLN A 534 -17.87 -26.49 8.11
CA GLN A 534 -18.91 -26.62 9.12
C GLN A 534 -20.23 -27.13 8.53
N ALA A 535 -20.60 -26.71 7.32
CA ALA A 535 -21.79 -27.18 6.62
C ALA A 535 -21.76 -28.69 6.30
N SER A 536 -20.57 -29.30 6.20
CA SER A 536 -20.42 -30.75 5.96
C SER A 536 -20.50 -31.60 7.23
N LEU A 537 -20.55 -30.97 8.41
CA LEU A 537 -20.64 -31.61 9.72
C LEU A 537 -22.04 -31.52 10.34
N THR A 538 -22.92 -30.70 9.78
CA THR A 538 -24.35 -30.56 10.11
C THR A 538 -25.22 -31.21 9.06
#